data_4710c9aefde504c9a8e107c7ba792d86
#
_entry.id   4710c9aefde504c9a8e107c7ba792d86
#
_cell.length_a   1.000
_cell.length_b   1.000
_cell.length_c   1.000
_cell.angle_alpha   90.00
_cell.angle_beta   90.00
_cell.angle_gamma   90.00
#
_symmetry.space_group_name_H-M   'P 1'
#
loop_
_entity.id
_entity.type
_entity.pdbx_description
1 polymer ?
#
loop_
_entity_poly.entity_id
_entity_poly.type
_entity_poly.pdbx_seq_one_letter_code
_entity_poly.pdbx_strand_id
1 'polypeptide(L)'
;MALTTVAELRSTLGVGTLYPDATLQEVCDATDAVLLPMLWTNVVYNIAHSNTATTGTLYFEDKVEKVFYVGQTVHIAGNGSKFNGSKTLTGVGDYSITFNITGNNNTPAVEHPVVPFGSVTADTYVDWALDAAVQQAALMVSVEIWQARTATLSGSNLVDFQPSPYRMSAQLLAKVRGLIAHALSPNSMVG
;
A
#
# COMPACT_ATOMS: atom_id res chain seq x y z
N MET A 1 4.71 4.82 -1.49
CA MET A 1 5.60 3.73 -1.94
C MET A 1 5.55 3.74 -3.45
N ALA A 2 6.66 3.91 -4.13
CA ALA A 2 6.73 3.85 -5.59
C ALA A 2 7.25 2.47 -5.99
N LEU A 3 6.48 1.72 -6.79
CA LEU A 3 6.84 0.38 -7.26
C LEU A 3 7.79 0.43 -8.45
N THR A 4 7.79 1.54 -9.19
CA THR A 4 8.72 1.77 -10.31
C THR A 4 9.13 3.24 -10.35
N THR A 5 10.31 3.52 -10.87
CA THR A 5 10.85 4.87 -10.97
C THR A 5 10.85 5.36 -12.41
N VAL A 6 10.86 6.70 -12.58
CA VAL A 6 11.00 7.32 -13.91
C VAL A 6 12.27 6.85 -14.62
N ALA A 7 13.36 6.65 -13.88
CA ALA A 7 14.64 6.20 -14.45
C ALA A 7 14.54 4.76 -15.01
N GLU A 8 13.92 3.86 -14.26
CA GLU A 8 13.70 2.46 -14.70
C GLU A 8 12.77 2.39 -15.89
N LEU A 9 11.64 3.12 -15.85
CA LEU A 9 10.70 3.19 -16.96
C LEU A 9 11.38 3.76 -18.21
N ARG A 10 12.13 4.83 -18.08
CA ARG A 10 12.88 5.47 -19.17
C ARG A 10 13.89 4.51 -19.79
N SER A 11 14.61 3.77 -18.96
CA SER A 11 15.57 2.76 -19.42
C SER A 11 14.88 1.62 -20.15
N THR A 12 13.75 1.15 -19.63
CA THR A 12 12.96 0.05 -20.24
C THR A 12 12.37 0.44 -21.59
N LEU A 13 11.87 1.67 -21.72
CA LEU A 13 11.31 2.20 -22.97
C LEU A 13 12.37 2.59 -24.00
N GLY A 14 13.62 2.80 -23.59
CA GLY A 14 14.70 3.26 -24.46
C GLY A 14 14.51 4.68 -25.00
N VAL A 15 13.69 5.51 -24.35
CA VAL A 15 13.29 6.83 -24.87
C VAL A 15 14.26 7.97 -24.53
N GLY A 16 15.32 7.70 -23.78
CA GLY A 16 16.31 8.72 -23.40
C GLY A 16 15.65 9.94 -22.76
N THR A 17 16.03 11.14 -23.19
CA THR A 17 15.46 12.41 -22.69
C THR A 17 14.33 12.97 -23.57
N LEU A 18 13.79 12.17 -24.49
CA LEU A 18 12.77 12.60 -25.46
C LEU A 18 11.47 13.09 -24.79
N TYR A 19 11.14 12.51 -23.62
CA TYR A 19 9.93 12.87 -22.88
C TYR A 19 10.28 13.47 -21.52
N PRO A 20 9.52 14.49 -21.06
CA PRO A 20 9.70 15.08 -19.73
C PRO A 20 9.49 14.08 -18.60
N ASP A 21 10.23 14.23 -17.50
CA ASP A 21 10.07 13.37 -16.32
C ASP A 21 8.66 13.40 -15.75
N ALA A 22 8.00 14.56 -15.79
CA ALA A 22 6.62 14.69 -15.33
C ALA A 22 5.65 13.75 -16.07
N THR A 23 5.80 13.61 -17.39
CA THR A 23 4.95 12.71 -18.19
C THR A 23 5.18 11.23 -17.86
N LEU A 24 6.43 10.85 -17.60
CA LEU A 24 6.77 9.48 -17.19
C LEU A 24 6.35 9.23 -15.74
N GLN A 25 6.42 10.24 -14.88
CA GLN A 25 5.95 10.13 -13.49
C GLN A 25 4.45 9.84 -13.42
N GLU A 26 3.64 10.50 -14.26
CA GLU A 26 2.21 10.19 -14.34
C GLU A 26 1.92 8.73 -14.70
N VAL A 27 2.79 8.11 -15.52
CA VAL A 27 2.65 6.68 -15.86
C VAL A 27 3.02 5.81 -14.66
N CYS A 28 4.09 6.16 -13.94
CA CYS A 28 4.47 5.46 -12.70
C CYS A 28 3.36 5.58 -11.65
N ASP A 29 2.80 6.77 -11.44
CA ASP A 29 1.70 7.00 -10.48
C ASP A 29 0.43 6.21 -10.86
N ALA A 30 0.11 6.15 -12.16
CA ALA A 30 -1.01 5.34 -12.64
C ALA A 30 -0.78 3.84 -12.44
N THR A 31 0.46 3.38 -12.58
CA THR A 31 0.84 1.99 -12.30
C THR A 31 0.68 1.66 -10.83
N ASP A 32 1.16 2.54 -9.95
CA ASP A 32 1.01 2.38 -8.50
C ASP A 32 -0.47 2.34 -8.11
N ALA A 33 -1.30 3.21 -8.69
CA ALA A 33 -2.74 3.23 -8.45
C ALA A 33 -3.45 1.92 -8.86
N VAL A 34 -2.92 1.21 -9.84
CA VAL A 34 -3.45 -0.10 -10.28
C VAL A 34 -2.95 -1.24 -9.40
N LEU A 35 -1.68 -1.26 -9.05
CA LEU A 35 -1.06 -2.41 -8.39
C LEU A 35 -1.15 -2.38 -6.86
N LEU A 36 -0.98 -1.22 -6.22
CA LEU A 36 -0.99 -1.13 -4.75
C LEU A 36 -2.26 -1.70 -4.10
N PRO A 37 -3.48 -1.47 -4.65
CA PRO A 37 -4.68 -2.07 -4.09
C PRO A 37 -4.75 -3.61 -4.22
N MET A 38 -3.95 -4.19 -5.12
CA MET A 38 -3.88 -5.64 -5.31
C MET A 38 -2.92 -6.32 -4.34
N LEU A 39 -1.95 -5.57 -3.80
CA LEU A 39 -0.92 -6.12 -2.92
C LEU A 39 -1.43 -6.25 -1.49
N TRP A 40 -0.98 -7.30 -0.81
CA TRP A 40 -1.24 -7.47 0.60
C TRP A 40 -0.50 -6.39 1.41
N THR A 41 -1.20 -5.80 2.37
CA THR A 41 -0.62 -4.83 3.30
C THR A 41 -0.81 -5.35 4.72
N ASN A 42 0.21 -5.20 5.54
CA ASN A 42 0.16 -5.49 6.98
C ASN A 42 -0.13 -4.24 7.83
N VAL A 43 -0.74 -3.25 7.21
CA VAL A 43 -1.21 -2.03 7.88
C VAL A 43 -2.66 -2.22 8.27
N VAL A 44 -2.97 -2.00 9.55
CA VAL A 44 -4.34 -2.00 10.06
C VAL A 44 -4.65 -0.61 10.58
N TYR A 45 -5.84 -0.11 10.27
CA TYR A 45 -6.27 1.23 10.69
C TYR A 45 -7.08 1.16 11.98
N ASN A 46 -6.70 1.99 12.96
CA ASN A 46 -7.44 2.12 14.20
C ASN A 46 -8.35 3.34 14.17
N ILE A 47 -9.53 3.19 14.77
CA ILE A 47 -10.61 4.20 14.77
C ILE A 47 -10.59 5.08 16.01
N ALA A 48 -10.05 4.56 17.11
CA ALA A 48 -9.98 5.28 18.39
C ALA A 48 -8.77 4.86 19.20
N HIS A 49 -8.43 5.65 20.19
CA HIS A 49 -7.44 5.31 21.21
C HIS A 49 -7.89 5.72 22.60
N SER A 50 -7.32 5.07 23.60
CA SER A 50 -7.45 5.48 25.00
C SER A 50 -6.15 5.24 25.76
N ASN A 51 -6.04 5.80 26.95
CA ASN A 51 -4.92 5.49 27.83
C ASN A 51 -5.36 5.40 29.29
N THR A 52 -4.74 4.50 30.01
CA THR A 52 -4.87 4.36 31.48
C THR A 52 -3.48 4.36 32.08
N ALA A 53 -3.14 5.42 32.83
CA ALA A 53 -1.81 5.60 33.43
C ALA A 53 -0.66 5.37 32.41
N THR A 54 -0.10 4.17 32.39
CA THR A 54 1.05 3.78 31.57
C THR A 54 0.68 2.87 30.40
N THR A 55 -0.61 2.55 30.22
CA THR A 55 -1.08 1.67 29.16
C THR A 55 -1.83 2.46 28.11
N GLY A 56 -1.41 2.36 26.86
CA GLY A 56 -2.14 2.82 25.69
C GLY A 56 -2.97 1.69 25.10
N THR A 57 -4.17 2.00 24.63
CA THR A 57 -5.05 1.07 23.93
C THR A 57 -5.48 1.68 22.60
N LEU A 58 -5.40 0.92 21.53
CA LEU A 58 -5.97 1.26 20.23
C LEU A 58 -7.16 0.35 19.95
N TYR A 59 -8.20 0.92 19.34
CA TYR A 59 -9.44 0.24 18.98
C TYR A 59 -9.61 0.19 17.48
N PHE A 60 -10.11 -0.94 16.97
CA PHE A 60 -10.27 -1.25 15.56
C PHE A 60 -11.73 -1.56 15.25
N GLU A 61 -12.12 -1.34 14.00
CA GLU A 61 -13.43 -1.71 13.50
C GLU A 61 -13.49 -3.23 13.23
N ASP A 62 -12.41 -3.78 12.69
CA ASP A 62 -12.27 -5.19 12.38
C ASP A 62 -11.55 -5.96 13.49
N LYS A 63 -11.76 -7.28 13.54
CA LYS A 63 -11.07 -8.18 14.47
C LYS A 63 -9.58 -8.26 14.17
N VAL A 64 -8.76 -8.02 15.21
CA VAL A 64 -7.30 -7.99 15.10
C VAL A 64 -6.60 -9.14 15.83
N GLU A 65 -7.33 -10.00 16.51
CA GLU A 65 -6.78 -11.12 17.29
C GLU A 65 -5.91 -12.10 16.47
N LYS A 66 -6.15 -12.18 15.14
CA LYS A 66 -5.38 -13.02 14.21
C LYS A 66 -4.31 -12.26 13.45
N VAL A 67 -4.27 -10.94 13.59
CA VAL A 67 -3.31 -10.07 12.91
C VAL A 67 -2.12 -9.78 13.79
N PHE A 68 -2.38 -9.57 15.08
CA PHE A 68 -1.37 -9.25 16.08
C PHE A 68 -1.24 -10.33 17.14
N TYR A 69 -0.10 -10.35 17.81
CA TYR A 69 0.15 -11.22 18.96
C TYR A 69 0.92 -10.47 20.07
N VAL A 70 0.76 -10.94 21.28
CA VAL A 70 1.45 -10.35 22.45
C VAL A 70 2.96 -10.53 22.32
N GLY A 71 3.71 -9.45 22.56
CA GLY A 71 5.17 -9.41 22.38
C GLY A 71 5.62 -8.97 21.00
N GLN A 72 4.71 -8.83 20.02
CA GLN A 72 5.03 -8.30 18.71
C GLN A 72 5.37 -6.81 18.79
N THR A 73 6.38 -6.38 18.06
CA THR A 73 6.66 -4.97 17.85
C THR A 73 5.84 -4.46 16.67
N VAL A 74 5.21 -3.30 16.86
CA VAL A 74 4.42 -2.61 15.84
C VAL A 74 4.85 -1.16 15.75
N HIS A 75 4.69 -0.57 14.57
CA HIS A 75 4.87 0.86 14.35
C HIS A 75 3.52 1.55 14.25
N ILE A 76 3.27 2.49 15.15
CA ILE A 76 2.01 3.23 15.25
C ILE A 76 2.19 4.64 14.70
N ALA A 77 1.27 5.09 13.87
CA ALA A 77 1.25 6.45 13.33
C ALA A 77 -0.18 7.03 13.34
N GLY A 78 -0.28 8.36 13.28
CA GLY A 78 -1.58 9.06 13.22
C GLY A 78 -2.35 9.16 14.54
N ASN A 79 -1.79 8.68 15.67
CA ASN A 79 -2.48 8.64 16.97
C ASN A 79 -1.99 9.71 17.97
N GLY A 80 -1.18 10.67 17.51
CA GLY A 80 -0.56 11.66 18.38
C GLY A 80 0.74 11.18 19.03
N SER A 81 1.59 12.12 19.46
CA SER A 81 2.97 11.85 19.89
C SER A 81 3.10 10.83 21.02
N LYS A 82 2.09 10.69 21.87
CA LYS A 82 2.08 9.77 23.01
C LYS A 82 1.97 8.30 22.60
N PHE A 83 1.20 8.04 21.54
CA PHE A 83 0.92 6.68 21.05
C PHE A 83 1.84 6.29 19.90
N ASN A 84 2.26 7.25 19.09
CA ASN A 84 3.05 7.02 17.89
C ASN A 84 4.44 6.42 18.17
N GLY A 85 5.01 5.79 17.13
CA GLY A 85 6.33 5.16 17.16
C GLY A 85 6.28 3.65 17.35
N SER A 86 7.46 3.05 17.50
CA SER A 86 7.58 1.60 17.74
C SER A 86 7.13 1.25 19.15
N LYS A 87 6.23 0.27 19.26
CA LYS A 87 5.66 -0.22 20.52
C LYS A 87 5.63 -1.74 20.53
N THR A 88 5.96 -2.34 21.66
CA THR A 88 5.76 -3.77 21.89
C THR A 88 4.39 -4.01 22.49
N LEU A 89 3.61 -4.90 21.90
CA LEU A 89 2.25 -5.21 22.35
C LEU A 89 2.29 -5.99 23.67
N THR A 90 1.52 -5.53 24.64
CA THR A 90 1.35 -6.18 25.96
C THR A 90 0.05 -6.98 26.05
N GLY A 91 -0.90 -6.70 25.14
CA GLY A 91 -2.16 -7.44 25.06
C GLY A 91 -2.80 -7.27 23.69
N VAL A 92 -3.56 -8.29 23.29
CA VAL A 92 -4.35 -8.31 22.05
C VAL A 92 -5.72 -8.85 22.40
N GLY A 93 -6.75 -8.07 22.13
CA GLY A 93 -8.16 -8.45 22.22
C GLY A 93 -8.78 -8.59 20.83
N ASP A 94 -10.06 -8.90 20.76
CA ASP A 94 -10.80 -9.06 19.49
C ASP A 94 -10.68 -7.81 18.62
N TYR A 95 -10.92 -6.63 19.22
CA TYR A 95 -10.97 -5.32 18.54
C TYR A 95 -10.00 -4.30 19.13
N SER A 96 -9.00 -4.74 19.89
CA SER A 96 -8.08 -3.82 20.55
C SER A 96 -6.68 -4.40 20.73
N ILE A 97 -5.69 -3.52 20.77
CA ILE A 97 -4.33 -3.83 21.19
C ILE A 97 -3.91 -2.90 22.32
N THR A 98 -3.06 -3.40 23.21
CA THR A 98 -2.51 -2.63 24.30
C THR A 98 -0.99 -2.64 24.29
N PHE A 99 -0.38 -1.55 24.74
CA PHE A 99 1.08 -1.39 24.84
C PHE A 99 1.44 -0.38 25.91
N ASN A 100 2.69 -0.36 26.31
CA ASN A 100 3.18 0.59 27.29
C ASN A 100 3.42 1.97 26.66
N ILE A 101 2.99 3.01 27.37
CA ILE A 101 3.25 4.40 27.03
C ILE A 101 4.01 5.08 28.18
N THR A 102 4.86 6.05 27.84
CA THR A 102 5.53 6.89 28.83
C THR A 102 4.70 8.15 29.10
N GLY A 103 4.43 8.42 30.35
CA GLY A 103 3.77 9.68 30.76
C GLY A 103 2.62 9.44 31.74
N ASN A 104 2.68 10.17 32.84
CA ASN A 104 1.61 10.27 33.83
C ASN A 104 0.46 11.08 33.28
N ASN A 105 -0.55 10.45 32.74
CA ASN A 105 -1.83 11.11 32.56
C ASN A 105 -2.89 10.25 33.22
N ASN A 106 -3.35 10.72 34.33
CA ASN A 106 -4.54 10.20 35.01
C ASN A 106 -5.82 10.56 34.25
N THR A 107 -5.75 10.60 32.92
CA THR A 107 -6.94 10.78 32.13
C THR A 107 -7.71 9.46 32.12
N PRO A 108 -8.97 9.45 32.52
CA PRO A 108 -9.78 8.22 32.52
C PRO A 108 -9.71 7.57 31.14
N ALA A 109 -9.81 6.24 31.11
CA ALA A 109 -9.88 5.48 29.87
C ALA A 109 -11.16 5.83 29.11
N VAL A 110 -11.08 6.88 28.31
CA VAL A 110 -12.15 7.30 27.40
C VAL A 110 -11.67 7.03 25.98
N GLU A 111 -12.47 6.35 25.19
CA GLU A 111 -12.20 6.16 23.79
C GLU A 111 -12.28 7.51 23.06
N HIS A 112 -11.15 7.95 22.55
CA HIS A 112 -11.06 9.15 21.73
C HIS A 112 -11.02 8.74 20.25
N PRO A 113 -11.98 9.19 19.42
CA PRO A 113 -11.94 8.97 17.98
C PRO A 113 -10.68 9.56 17.36
N VAL A 114 -10.11 8.86 16.40
CA VAL A 114 -8.93 9.28 15.61
C VAL A 114 -9.37 9.60 14.20
N VAL A 115 -9.27 10.88 13.82
CA VAL A 115 -9.69 11.36 12.48
C VAL A 115 -8.60 12.26 11.90
N PRO A 116 -8.05 11.94 10.73
CA PRO A 116 -8.20 10.67 9.98
C PRO A 116 -7.70 9.48 10.79
N PHE A 117 -8.08 8.25 10.40
CA PHE A 117 -7.71 7.03 11.13
C PHE A 117 -6.21 6.92 11.36
N GLY A 118 -5.84 6.43 12.53
CA GLY A 118 -4.48 6.05 12.82
C GLY A 118 -4.11 4.74 12.12
N SER A 119 -2.82 4.46 12.01
CA SER A 119 -2.32 3.22 11.38
C SER A 119 -1.40 2.46 12.32
N VAL A 120 -1.48 1.14 12.25
CA VAL A 120 -0.60 0.20 12.96
C VAL A 120 0.01 -0.74 11.93
N THR A 121 1.34 -0.73 11.85
CA THR A 121 2.10 -1.58 10.93
C THR A 121 2.92 -2.57 11.75
N ALA A 122 2.85 -3.86 11.44
CA ALA A 122 3.67 -4.87 12.07
C ALA A 122 5.16 -4.74 11.66
N ASP A 123 6.07 -5.17 12.53
CA ASP A 123 7.52 -5.16 12.25
C ASP A 123 7.91 -6.00 11.02
N THR A 124 7.11 -6.97 10.67
CA THR A 124 7.26 -7.79 9.47
C THR A 124 6.74 -7.09 8.22
N TYR A 125 6.81 -5.76 8.17
CA TYR A 125 6.44 -4.98 7.00
C TYR A 125 7.24 -5.42 5.78
N VAL A 126 6.52 -5.79 4.73
CA VAL A 126 7.12 -6.10 3.44
C VAL A 126 7.08 -4.85 2.58
N ASP A 127 8.25 -4.36 2.22
CA ASP A 127 8.36 -3.30 1.22
C ASP A 127 8.33 -3.91 -0.18
N TRP A 128 7.14 -3.92 -0.77
CA TRP A 128 6.94 -4.45 -2.13
C TRP A 128 7.75 -3.73 -3.20
N ALA A 129 8.24 -2.51 -2.93
CA ALA A 129 9.13 -1.81 -3.83
C ALA A 129 10.53 -2.46 -3.91
N LEU A 130 10.87 -3.37 -2.99
CA LEU A 130 12.11 -4.15 -3.01
C LEU A 130 11.92 -5.56 -3.59
N ASP A 131 10.69 -5.98 -3.85
CA ASP A 131 10.40 -7.30 -4.44
C ASP A 131 10.55 -7.26 -5.96
N ALA A 132 11.48 -8.07 -6.47
CA ALA A 132 11.82 -8.07 -7.90
C ALA A 132 10.63 -8.47 -8.81
N ALA A 133 9.74 -9.36 -8.35
CA ALA A 133 8.58 -9.77 -9.13
C ALA A 133 7.54 -8.67 -9.19
N VAL A 134 7.34 -7.94 -8.08
CA VAL A 134 6.44 -6.78 -8.03
C VAL A 134 6.98 -5.62 -8.87
N GLN A 135 8.29 -5.34 -8.82
CA GLN A 135 8.92 -4.34 -9.69
C GLN A 135 8.76 -4.70 -11.17
N GLN A 136 8.99 -5.95 -11.53
CA GLN A 136 8.82 -6.41 -12.91
C GLN A 136 7.36 -6.30 -13.37
N ALA A 137 6.40 -6.62 -12.52
CA ALA A 137 4.98 -6.43 -12.79
C ALA A 137 4.64 -4.95 -12.98
N ALA A 138 5.19 -4.06 -12.16
CA ALA A 138 5.02 -2.62 -12.27
C ALA A 138 5.57 -2.09 -13.59
N LEU A 139 6.76 -2.52 -14.00
CA LEU A 139 7.32 -2.14 -15.30
C LEU A 139 6.45 -2.63 -16.47
N MET A 140 5.91 -3.85 -16.41
CA MET A 140 5.01 -4.36 -17.46
C MET A 140 3.74 -3.51 -17.58
N VAL A 141 3.13 -3.14 -16.46
CA VAL A 141 1.94 -2.28 -16.44
C VAL A 141 2.27 -0.87 -16.94
N SER A 142 3.41 -0.31 -16.52
CA SER A 142 3.86 1.01 -16.96
C SER A 142 4.09 1.08 -18.48
N VAL A 143 4.71 0.05 -19.05
CA VAL A 143 4.91 -0.04 -20.51
C VAL A 143 3.58 -0.10 -21.26
N GLU A 144 2.61 -0.87 -20.77
CA GLU A 144 1.28 -0.96 -21.38
C GLU A 144 0.53 0.39 -21.33
N ILE A 145 0.55 1.07 -20.16
CA ILE A 145 -0.05 2.40 -20.01
C ILE A 145 0.62 3.40 -20.95
N TRP A 146 1.95 3.35 -21.05
CA TRP A 146 2.71 4.20 -21.98
C TRP A 146 2.33 3.94 -23.44
N GLN A 147 2.28 2.69 -23.87
CA GLN A 147 1.90 2.31 -25.22
C GLN A 147 0.47 2.74 -25.56
N ALA A 148 -0.46 2.58 -24.63
CA ALA A 148 -1.84 3.04 -24.79
C ALA A 148 -1.93 4.56 -24.99
N ARG A 149 -1.13 5.35 -24.26
CA ARG A 149 -1.06 6.82 -24.42
C ARG A 149 -0.46 7.24 -25.75
N THR A 150 0.62 6.59 -26.19
CA THR A 150 1.32 6.95 -27.42
C THR A 150 0.58 6.50 -28.67
N ALA A 151 -0.13 5.39 -28.63
CA ALA A 151 -0.94 4.91 -29.75
C ALA A 151 -2.04 5.90 -30.15
N THR A 152 -2.63 6.60 -29.17
CA THR A 152 -3.66 7.64 -29.45
C THR A 152 -3.09 8.89 -30.12
N LEU A 153 -1.80 9.20 -29.90
CA LEU A 153 -1.13 10.37 -30.46
C LEU A 153 -0.62 10.13 -31.88
N SER A 154 -0.36 8.89 -32.24
CA SER A 154 0.33 8.50 -33.47
C SER A 154 -0.58 8.46 -34.72
N GLY A 155 -1.90 8.69 -34.56
CA GLY A 155 -2.82 8.87 -35.70
C GLY A 155 -2.86 7.75 -36.76
N SER A 156 -2.28 6.59 -36.49
CA SER A 156 -2.27 5.49 -37.43
C SER A 156 -3.64 4.79 -37.41
N ASN A 157 -4.38 4.96 -38.52
CA ASN A 157 -5.63 4.28 -38.84
C ASN A 157 -5.45 2.75 -39.01
N LEU A 158 -4.91 2.07 -38.05
CA LEU A 158 -4.99 0.61 -37.96
C LEU A 158 -6.27 0.27 -37.22
N VAL A 159 -7.30 0.05 -37.99
CA VAL A 159 -8.72 -0.12 -37.61
C VAL A 159 -8.99 -1.31 -36.69
N ASP A 160 -8.00 -2.16 -36.40
CA ASP A 160 -8.24 -3.45 -35.75
C ASP A 160 -7.59 -3.63 -34.38
N PHE A 161 -6.77 -2.69 -33.90
CA PHE A 161 -6.18 -2.72 -32.57
C PHE A 161 -6.11 -1.30 -32.00
N GLN A 162 -7.24 -0.77 -31.55
CA GLN A 162 -7.21 0.36 -30.62
C GLN A 162 -7.10 -0.19 -29.20
N PRO A 163 -5.90 -0.14 -28.56
CA PRO A 163 -5.82 -0.39 -27.14
C PRO A 163 -6.66 0.66 -26.43
N SER A 164 -7.74 0.24 -25.80
CA SER A 164 -8.54 1.17 -25.01
C SER A 164 -7.64 1.70 -23.89
N PRO A 165 -7.41 3.01 -23.78
CA PRO A 165 -6.58 3.59 -22.73
C PRO A 165 -7.14 3.32 -21.31
N TYR A 166 -8.34 2.75 -21.23
CA TYR A 166 -9.06 2.49 -19.99
C TYR A 166 -9.18 1.00 -19.64
N ARG A 167 -8.63 0.09 -20.46
CA ARG A 167 -8.68 -1.34 -20.19
C ARG A 167 -7.31 -1.98 -20.44
N MET A 168 -6.68 -2.44 -19.38
CA MET A 168 -5.57 -3.38 -19.51
C MET A 168 -6.07 -4.65 -20.22
N SER A 169 -5.23 -5.20 -21.11
CA SER A 169 -5.56 -6.47 -21.74
C SER A 169 -5.75 -7.56 -20.69
N ALA A 170 -6.75 -8.41 -20.82
CA ALA A 170 -6.99 -9.51 -19.88
C ALA A 170 -5.77 -10.44 -19.77
N GLN A 171 -5.01 -10.58 -20.85
CA GLN A 171 -3.78 -11.38 -20.87
C GLN A 171 -2.67 -10.73 -20.02
N LEU A 172 -2.50 -9.40 -20.07
CA LEU A 172 -1.53 -8.71 -19.23
C LEU A 172 -1.90 -8.85 -17.76
N LEU A 173 -3.18 -8.61 -17.42
CA LEU A 173 -3.64 -8.75 -16.04
C LEU A 173 -3.41 -10.16 -15.50
N ALA A 174 -3.66 -11.20 -16.31
CA ALA A 174 -3.40 -12.58 -15.91
C ALA A 174 -1.90 -12.85 -15.69
N LYS A 175 -1.02 -12.32 -16.56
CA LYS A 175 0.43 -12.44 -16.40
C LYS A 175 0.93 -11.72 -15.15
N VAL A 176 0.46 -10.48 -14.95
CA VAL A 176 0.81 -9.67 -13.76
C VAL A 176 0.37 -10.39 -12.48
N ARG A 177 -0.90 -10.85 -12.40
CA ARG A 177 -1.39 -11.63 -11.26
C ARG A 177 -0.60 -12.91 -11.02
N GLY A 178 -0.20 -13.60 -12.07
CA GLY A 178 0.66 -14.79 -11.95
C GLY A 178 2.04 -14.46 -11.38
N LEU A 179 2.63 -13.33 -11.79
CA LEU A 179 3.94 -12.90 -11.34
C LEU A 179 3.95 -12.47 -9.87
N ILE A 180 2.91 -11.75 -9.43
CA ILE A 180 2.78 -11.25 -8.06
C ILE A 180 1.91 -12.14 -7.16
N ALA A 181 1.67 -13.41 -7.53
CA ALA A 181 0.75 -14.30 -6.81
C ALA A 181 1.05 -14.43 -5.30
N HIS A 182 2.34 -14.39 -4.93
CA HIS A 182 2.79 -14.43 -3.54
C HIS A 182 2.50 -13.14 -2.75
N ALA A 183 2.27 -12.04 -3.45
CA ALA A 183 2.07 -10.70 -2.89
C ALA A 183 0.61 -10.24 -2.94
N LEU A 184 -0.29 -11.02 -3.55
CA LEU A 184 -1.69 -10.62 -3.72
C LEU A 184 -2.45 -10.60 -2.39
N SER A 185 -3.22 -9.53 -2.20
CA SER A 185 -4.20 -9.47 -1.12
C SER A 185 -5.30 -10.51 -1.32
N PRO A 186 -5.72 -11.25 -0.27
CA PRO A 186 -6.86 -12.16 -0.36
C PRO A 186 -8.13 -11.49 -0.90
N ASN A 187 -8.35 -10.22 -0.58
CA ASN A 187 -9.49 -9.44 -1.06
C ASN A 187 -9.45 -9.17 -2.57
N SER A 188 -8.26 -9.13 -3.17
CA SER A 188 -8.09 -8.95 -4.61
C SER A 188 -8.25 -10.24 -5.41
N MET A 189 -8.32 -11.40 -4.72
CA MET A 189 -8.52 -12.71 -5.34
C MET A 189 -10.01 -13.05 -5.52
N VAL A 190 -10.89 -12.36 -4.78
CA VAL A 190 -12.34 -12.52 -4.81
C VAL A 190 -12.91 -11.38 -5.66
N GLY A 191 -12.87 -11.54 -6.96
CA GLY A 191 -13.37 -10.54 -7.92
C GLY A 191 -14.08 -11.20 -9.08
#